data_bafdb9b80066fcccc641c8e80008c400
#
_entry.id   bafdb9b80066fcccc641c8e80008c400
#
_cell.length_a   1.000
_cell.length_b   1.000
_cell.length_c   1.000
_cell.angle_alpha   90.00
_cell.angle_beta   90.00
_cell.angle_gamma   90.00
#
_symmetry.space_group_name_H-M   'P 1'
#
loop_
_entity.id
_entity.type
_entity.pdbx_description
1 polymer ?
#
loop_
_entity_poly.entity_id
_entity_poly.type
_entity_poly.pdbx_seq_one_letter_code
_entity_poly.pdbx_strand_id
1 'polypeptide(L)' 'MNKLIEQLKIHEGMKLKPYLCTSKKLTIGIGRNLDDVGISEEEAEMLLKNDIYE' A
#
# COMPACT_ATOMS: atom_id res chain seq x y z
N MET A 1 -16.29 -7.75 -0.92
CA MET A 1 -16.14 -7.95 -0.21
C MET A 1 -15.99 -7.02 0.52
N ASN A 2 -15.91 -5.91 0.34
CA ASN A 2 -15.84 -5.73 1.47
C ASN A 2 -15.99 -4.32 1.72
N LYS A 3 -17.04 -3.96 2.43
CA LYS A 3 -17.31 -2.58 2.80
C LYS A 3 -16.17 -1.99 3.58
N LEU A 4 -15.47 -2.81 4.37
CA LEU A 4 -14.34 -2.33 5.14
C LEU A 4 -13.23 -1.84 4.21
N ILE A 5 -12.92 -2.63 3.19
CA ILE A 5 -11.88 -2.24 2.25
C ILE A 5 -12.26 -0.97 1.52
N GLU A 6 -13.51 -0.88 1.08
CA GLU A 6 -13.95 0.30 0.37
C GLU A 6 -13.95 1.54 1.25
N GLN A 7 -14.33 1.38 2.51
CA GLN A 7 -14.30 2.50 3.45
C GLN A 7 -12.87 2.96 3.70
N LEU A 8 -11.94 2.02 3.83
CA LEU A 8 -10.54 2.37 4.02
C LEU A 8 -9.97 3.10 2.81
N LYS A 9 -10.37 2.69 1.61
CA LYS A 9 -9.95 3.40 0.41
C LYS A 9 -10.44 4.85 0.43
N ILE A 10 -11.65 5.07 0.89
CA ILE A 10 -12.20 6.42 0.94
C ILE A 10 -11.46 7.25 1.96
N HIS A 11 -11.23 6.71 3.15
CA HIS A 11 -10.58 7.45 4.22
C HIS A 11 -9.09 7.70 3.96
N GLU A 12 -8.38 6.67 3.54
CA GLU A 12 -6.94 6.80 3.38
C GLU A 12 -6.55 7.28 1.99
N GLY A 13 -7.46 7.10 1.03
CA GLY A 13 -7.12 7.36 -0.35
C GLY A 13 -6.25 6.23 -0.88
N MET A 14 -6.15 6.13 -2.18
CA MET A 14 -5.31 5.13 -2.81
C MET A 14 -4.20 5.84 -3.56
N LYS A 15 -2.97 5.64 -3.10
CA LYS A 15 -1.79 6.25 -3.73
C LYS A 15 -0.95 5.14 -4.34
N LEU A 16 -0.73 5.22 -5.62
CA LEU A 16 0.02 4.18 -6.33
C LEU A 16 1.52 4.44 -6.35
N LYS A 17 1.94 5.55 -5.79
CA LYS A 17 3.35 5.89 -5.64
C LYS A 17 3.61 6.30 -4.20
N PRO A 18 4.84 6.10 -3.72
CA PRO A 18 5.11 6.43 -2.31
C PRO A 18 5.00 7.92 -2.05
N TYR A 19 4.60 8.24 -0.84
CA TYR A 19 4.51 9.61 -0.38
C TYR A 19 4.82 9.66 1.11
N LEU A 20 5.05 10.84 1.63
CA LEU A 20 5.27 11.01 3.06
C LEU A 20 3.95 11.41 3.70
N CYS A 21 3.55 10.66 4.72
CA CYS A 21 2.34 10.99 5.46
C CYS A 21 2.61 12.13 6.44
N THR A 22 1.60 12.51 7.21
CA THR A 22 1.74 13.63 8.14
C THR A 22 2.81 13.38 9.20
N SER A 23 3.06 12.12 9.52
CA SER A 23 4.13 11.74 10.46
C SER A 23 5.48 11.62 9.77
N LYS A 24 5.57 12.00 8.51
CA LYS A 24 6.80 11.93 7.73
C LYS A 24 7.30 10.50 7.56
N LYS A 25 6.39 9.54 7.52
CA LYS A 25 6.71 8.15 7.24
C LYS A 25 6.40 7.85 5.79
N LEU A 26 7.29 7.10 5.14
CA LEU A 26 7.09 6.71 3.75
C LEU A 26 5.89 5.77 3.67
N THR A 27 4.92 6.12 2.84
CA THR A 27 3.63 5.43 2.81
C THR A 27 3.23 5.18 1.38
N ILE A 28 2.46 4.12 1.13
CA ILE A 28 1.99 3.81 -0.22
C ILE A 28 0.66 3.07 -0.10
N GLY A 29 -0.08 3.03 -1.20
CA GLY A 29 -1.32 2.27 -1.26
C GLY A 29 -2.42 2.93 -0.47
N ILE A 30 -3.06 2.15 0.37
CA ILE A 30 -4.15 2.62 1.20
C ILE A 30 -3.61 2.78 2.62
N GLY A 31 -2.69 3.73 2.79
CA GLY A 31 -2.14 4.03 4.11
C GLY A 31 -1.09 3.06 4.63
N ARG A 32 -0.43 2.29 3.74
CA ARG A 32 0.60 1.36 4.21
C ARG A 32 1.87 2.12 4.58
N ASN A 33 2.23 2.09 5.84
CA ASN A 33 3.45 2.73 6.35
C ASN A 33 4.63 1.81 6.04
N LEU A 34 5.43 2.19 5.06
CA LEU A 34 6.56 1.37 4.64
C LEU A 34 7.74 1.44 5.60
N ASP A 35 7.89 2.56 6.29
CA ASP A 35 9.01 2.70 7.22
C ASP A 35 8.88 1.77 8.42
N ASP A 36 7.67 1.66 8.97
CA ASP A 36 7.48 0.88 10.19
C ASP A 36 7.00 -0.53 9.91
N VAL A 37 6.23 -0.71 8.85
CA VAL A 37 5.59 -2.00 8.56
C VAL A 37 6.27 -2.73 7.40
N GLY A 38 6.61 -2.01 6.34
CA GLY A 38 7.18 -2.62 5.17
C GLY A 38 6.14 -3.43 4.40
N ILE A 39 6.58 -4.48 3.73
CA ILE A 39 5.69 -5.37 3.00
C ILE A 39 5.99 -6.81 3.40
N SER A 40 5.01 -7.67 3.21
CA SER A 40 5.17 -9.09 3.51
C SER A 40 5.84 -9.81 2.35
N GLU A 41 6.26 -11.05 2.60
CA GLU A 41 6.83 -11.86 1.53
C GLU A 41 5.82 -12.09 0.43
N GLU A 42 4.55 -12.31 0.79
CA GLU A 42 3.51 -12.51 -0.20
C GLU A 42 3.31 -11.27 -1.05
N GLU A 43 3.36 -10.11 -0.43
CA GLU A 43 3.24 -8.86 -1.16
C GLU A 43 4.43 -8.66 -2.09
N ALA A 44 5.62 -8.99 -1.62
CA ALA A 44 6.83 -8.88 -2.45
C ALA A 44 6.74 -9.80 -3.66
N GLU A 45 6.26 -11.03 -3.47
CA GLU A 45 6.10 -11.97 -4.58
C GLU A 45 5.06 -11.47 -5.57
N MET A 46 3.98 -10.89 -5.08
CA MET A 46 2.95 -10.35 -5.97
C MET A 46 3.51 -9.22 -6.82
N LEU A 47 4.29 -8.34 -6.20
CA LEU A 47 4.92 -7.25 -6.95
C LEU A 47 5.86 -7.81 -8.02
N LEU A 48 6.64 -8.82 -7.67
CA LEU A 48 7.56 -9.43 -8.61
C LEU A 48 6.81 -10.06 -9.77
N LYS A 49 5.72 -10.77 -9.49
CA LYS A 49 4.93 -11.38 -10.56
C LYS A 49 4.38 -10.32 -11.51
N ASN A 50 3.89 -9.22 -10.95
CA ASN A 50 3.40 -8.14 -11.79
C ASN A 50 4.50 -7.56 -12.67
N ASP A 51 5.70 -7.44 -12.10
CA ASP A 51 6.82 -6.89 -12.87
C ASP A 51 7.26 -7.83 -13.99
N ILE A 52 7.21 -9.12 -13.73
CA ILE A 52 7.65 -10.10 -14.73
C ILE A 52 6.61 -10.28 -15.83
N TYR A 53 5.35 -10.35 -15.45
CA TYR A 53 4.30 -10.70 -16.39
C TYR A 53 3.57 -9.51 -16.99
N GLU A 54 4.04 -8.29 -16.78
CA GLU A 54 3.35 -7.21 -17.29
C GLU A 54 3.67 -6.84 -18.69
#